data_e827ab4dc9704746f50121b33aa8b040
#
_entry.id   e827ab4dc9704746f50121b33aa8b040
#
_cell.length_a   1.000
_cell.length_b   1.000
_cell.length_c   1.000
_cell.angle_alpha   90.00
_cell.angle_beta   90.00
_cell.angle_gamma   90.00
#
_symmetry.space_group_name_H-M   'P 1'
#
loop_
_entity.id
_entity.type
_entity.pdbx_description
1 polymer ?
#
loop_
_entity_poly.entity_id
_entity_poly.type
_entity_poly.pdbx_seq_one_letter_code
_entity_poly.pdbx_strand_id
1 'polypeptide(L)'
;MKKISSLVLVLFALLAPVITEAQIFDKVKKKVKKEVEKVIEEEEAPTEKKDTLSNQDKPTVKQEEGSQGPALVWSKYDFVPGDKIIFEDALSGEENGEFPSRWDLMRGNVEIAQFDGENVIMFRDGAPTIVPYLKNATEDYLPDVFTIEFDLYCGADNFVVYLFDRKNQKSGSPTGYTHFNIKYNEMEMGTSSSRLPGENLAKRRWIHVAIAYTNGKLKGYIDETRLINIPRLDFDPKGLSLHSYHCRNDNRYYVKNIRIAEGGVKYYDRVLQDGKIIANGIRFDTGKATLKPESMGIINEITTLMQDHPELKFSIEGHTDSDGDDAGNLVLSEKRAMTVKTTMVGLGIISDRLTVKGLGESMPIDTNATPEGKANNRRVEFVKM
;
A
#
# COMPACT_ATOMS: atom_id res chain seq x y z
N MET A 1 75.61 23.03 -39.28
CA MET A 1 74.38 23.15 -40.11
C MET A 1 73.19 22.46 -39.40
N LYS A 2 72.12 23.25 -39.32
CA LYS A 2 70.71 22.80 -39.00
C LYS A 2 70.40 22.52 -37.55
N LYS A 3 69.94 23.55 -36.93
CA LYS A 3 68.53 23.94 -36.50
C LYS A 3 67.95 23.10 -35.41
N ILE A 4 68.07 23.69 -34.24
CA ILE A 4 67.28 23.34 -33.04
C ILE A 4 65.97 24.07 -33.19
N SER A 5 64.88 23.35 -33.20
CA SER A 5 63.55 23.93 -33.14
C SER A 5 63.00 23.72 -31.75
N SER A 6 62.83 24.82 -31.07
CA SER A 6 62.21 24.91 -29.71
C SER A 6 60.71 24.62 -29.80
N LEU A 7 60.28 23.54 -29.17
CA LEU A 7 58.85 23.27 -28.96
C LEU A 7 58.44 23.84 -27.59
N VAL A 8 57.86 25.00 -27.62
CA VAL A 8 57.17 25.58 -26.45
C VAL A 8 55.83 24.89 -26.30
N LEU A 9 55.79 23.99 -25.33
CA LEU A 9 54.52 23.34 -24.93
C LEU A 9 53.75 24.32 -24.07
N VAL A 10 52.78 25.00 -24.67
CA VAL A 10 51.79 25.84 -23.93
C VAL A 10 50.82 24.89 -23.25
N LEU A 11 50.96 24.73 -21.93
CA LEU A 11 50.04 24.03 -21.08
C LEU A 11 48.80 24.91 -20.87
N PHE A 12 47.80 24.79 -21.76
CA PHE A 12 46.47 25.33 -21.49
C PHE A 12 45.80 24.37 -20.47
N ALA A 13 45.89 24.73 -19.20
CA ALA A 13 45.04 24.15 -18.17
C ALA A 13 43.61 24.58 -18.46
N LEU A 14 42.84 23.70 -19.05
CA LEU A 14 41.40 23.82 -19.11
C LEU A 14 40.86 23.74 -17.67
N LEU A 15 40.65 24.89 -17.08
CA LEU A 15 39.81 25.07 -15.89
C LEU A 15 38.37 24.81 -16.32
N ALA A 16 38.00 23.52 -16.40
CA ALA A 16 36.60 23.16 -16.35
C ALA A 16 36.12 23.48 -14.92
N PRO A 17 35.03 24.26 -14.74
CA PRO A 17 34.50 24.48 -13.42
C PRO A 17 34.11 23.11 -12.84
N VAL A 18 34.71 22.71 -11.71
CA VAL A 18 34.30 21.57 -10.92
C VAL A 18 32.89 21.92 -10.40
N ILE A 19 31.90 21.43 -11.10
CA ILE A 19 30.52 21.55 -10.62
C ILE A 19 30.43 20.68 -9.40
N THR A 20 30.32 21.29 -8.23
CA THR A 20 30.14 20.54 -6.96
C THR A 20 28.81 19.79 -6.99
N GLU A 21 28.73 18.64 -6.33
CA GLU A 21 27.49 17.84 -6.22
C GLU A 21 26.31 18.70 -5.77
N ALA A 22 26.53 19.67 -4.87
CA ALA A 22 25.53 20.65 -4.47
C ALA A 22 24.98 21.49 -5.63
N GLN A 23 25.79 21.87 -6.60
CA GLN A 23 25.36 22.67 -7.78
C GLN A 23 24.58 21.81 -8.80
N ILE A 24 24.91 20.52 -8.90
CA ILE A 24 24.12 19.55 -9.70
C ILE A 24 22.77 19.35 -9.04
N PHE A 25 22.76 19.15 -7.74
CA PHE A 25 21.54 18.97 -6.95
C PHE A 25 20.60 20.17 -7.06
N ASP A 26 21.12 21.40 -6.95
CA ASP A 26 20.33 22.63 -7.10
C ASP A 26 19.79 22.85 -8.52
N LYS A 27 20.55 22.45 -9.55
CA LYS A 27 20.08 22.49 -10.95
C LYS A 27 18.96 21.46 -11.21
N VAL A 28 19.12 20.26 -10.71
CA VAL A 28 18.11 19.19 -10.80
C VAL A 28 16.85 19.63 -10.06
N LYS A 29 16.99 20.14 -8.83
CA LYS A 29 15.88 20.63 -8.01
C LYS A 29 15.07 21.75 -8.68
N LYS A 30 15.75 22.72 -9.33
CA LYS A 30 15.09 23.78 -10.11
C LYS A 30 14.35 23.25 -11.34
N LYS A 31 14.91 22.23 -12.01
CA LYS A 31 14.30 21.61 -13.19
C LYS A 31 13.06 20.80 -12.79
N VAL A 32 13.17 20.01 -11.71
CA VAL A 32 12.07 19.25 -11.11
C VAL A 32 10.91 20.16 -10.70
N LYS A 33 11.22 21.26 -9.99
CA LYS A 33 10.18 22.20 -9.55
C LYS A 33 9.41 22.79 -10.74
N LYS A 34 10.10 23.12 -11.83
CA LYS A 34 9.49 23.69 -13.04
C LYS A 34 8.65 22.66 -13.81
N GLU A 35 9.02 21.37 -13.77
CA GLU A 35 8.28 20.30 -14.42
C GLU A 35 7.05 19.87 -13.60
N VAL A 36 7.17 19.86 -12.27
CA VAL A 36 6.05 19.62 -11.36
C VAL A 36 4.99 20.72 -11.46
N GLU A 37 5.42 21.99 -11.49
CA GLU A 37 4.52 23.14 -11.71
C GLU A 37 3.80 23.05 -13.06
N LYS A 38 4.48 22.60 -14.12
CA LYS A 38 3.88 22.44 -15.45
C LYS A 38 2.86 21.31 -15.53
N VAL A 39 3.09 20.21 -14.81
CA VAL A 39 2.13 19.08 -14.74
C VAL A 39 0.89 19.46 -13.92
N ILE A 40 1.04 20.26 -12.86
CA ILE A 40 -0.09 20.77 -12.08
C ILE A 40 -0.93 21.74 -12.93
N GLU A 41 -0.30 22.61 -13.73
CA GLU A 41 -1.01 23.54 -14.64
C GLU A 41 -1.72 22.80 -15.81
N GLU A 42 -1.20 21.67 -16.28
CA GLU A 42 -1.83 20.87 -17.35
C GLU A 42 -3.02 20.03 -16.84
N GLU A 43 -3.09 19.68 -15.53
CA GLU A 43 -4.23 18.99 -14.92
C GLU A 43 -5.35 19.94 -14.47
N GLU A 44 -5.08 21.26 -14.32
CA GLU A 44 -6.08 22.27 -13.92
C GLU A 44 -6.80 22.95 -15.09
N ALA A 45 -6.56 22.58 -16.34
CA ALA A 45 -7.24 23.19 -17.48
C ALA A 45 -8.68 22.68 -17.63
N PRO A 46 -9.71 23.53 -17.43
CA PRO A 46 -11.10 23.10 -17.57
C PRO A 46 -11.46 22.95 -19.03
N THR A 47 -11.94 21.81 -19.41
CA THR A 47 -12.65 21.61 -20.68
C THR A 47 -13.99 22.31 -20.63
N GLU A 48 -14.05 23.55 -21.09
CA GLU A 48 -15.33 24.21 -21.38
C GLU A 48 -16.07 23.46 -22.52
N LYS A 49 -17.19 22.88 -22.19
CA LYS A 49 -18.28 22.65 -23.16
C LYS A 49 -19.40 23.62 -22.84
N LYS A 50 -19.52 24.62 -23.72
CA LYS A 50 -20.73 25.44 -23.86
C LYS A 50 -21.90 24.56 -24.30
N ASP A 51 -22.95 24.57 -23.52
CA ASP A 51 -24.30 24.50 -24.10
C ASP A 51 -25.26 25.37 -23.27
N THR A 52 -25.82 26.31 -23.97
CA THR A 52 -26.91 27.21 -23.60
C THR A 52 -28.23 26.46 -23.58
N LEU A 53 -29.06 26.65 -22.53
CA LEU A 53 -30.49 26.99 -22.70
C LEU A 53 -31.24 27.12 -21.35
N SER A 54 -31.78 28.34 -21.19
CA SER A 54 -33.08 28.80 -20.69
C SER A 54 -33.61 28.40 -19.30
N ASN A 55 -33.87 29.46 -18.57
CA ASN A 55 -34.81 29.68 -17.47
C ASN A 55 -36.06 28.78 -17.43
N GLN A 56 -36.42 28.24 -16.27
CA GLN A 56 -37.57 28.66 -15.46
C GLN A 56 -37.82 27.71 -14.28
N ASP A 57 -38.36 28.34 -13.21
CA ASP A 57 -39.12 27.75 -12.11
C ASP A 57 -38.40 27.20 -10.87
N LYS A 58 -38.43 28.07 -9.87
CA LYS A 58 -38.10 27.84 -8.46
C LYS A 58 -39.33 27.26 -7.73
N PRO A 59 -39.28 26.10 -7.11
CA PRO A 59 -40.20 25.76 -6.04
C PRO A 59 -39.55 26.05 -4.67
N THR A 60 -40.22 26.86 -3.93
CA THR A 60 -39.98 27.14 -2.50
C THR A 60 -40.19 25.87 -1.71
N VAL A 61 -39.11 25.27 -1.19
CA VAL A 61 -39.19 24.17 -0.22
C VAL A 61 -39.23 24.77 1.18
N LYS A 62 -40.32 24.53 1.87
CA LYS A 62 -40.47 24.78 3.32
C LYS A 62 -39.46 23.97 4.08
N GLN A 63 -38.65 24.62 4.92
CA GLN A 63 -37.84 23.95 5.95
C GLN A 63 -38.81 23.33 6.96
N GLU A 64 -38.84 21.99 6.98
CA GLU A 64 -39.30 21.26 8.16
C GLU A 64 -38.11 21.14 9.12
N GLU A 65 -38.20 21.75 10.27
CA GLU A 65 -37.33 21.53 11.43
C GLU A 65 -37.53 20.08 11.91
N GLY A 66 -36.81 19.13 11.33
CA GLY A 66 -36.74 17.77 11.83
C GLY A 66 -35.72 17.69 12.96
N SER A 67 -36.16 17.21 14.13
CA SER A 67 -35.30 16.92 15.29
C SER A 67 -34.11 16.06 14.85
N GLN A 68 -32.91 16.61 14.86
CA GLN A 68 -31.68 15.86 14.65
C GLN A 68 -31.47 14.95 15.86
N GLY A 69 -31.76 13.66 15.69
CA GLY A 69 -31.27 12.65 16.59
C GLY A 69 -29.71 12.65 16.62
N PRO A 70 -29.10 12.04 17.64
CA PRO A 70 -27.65 12.03 17.75
C PRO A 70 -27.00 11.52 16.45
N ALA A 71 -26.11 12.31 15.87
CA ALA A 71 -25.41 11.95 14.65
C ALA A 71 -24.53 10.73 14.94
N LEU A 72 -24.80 9.62 14.26
CA LEU A 72 -23.95 8.42 14.32
C LEU A 72 -22.67 8.71 13.56
N VAL A 73 -21.59 9.00 14.28
CA VAL A 73 -20.24 9.05 13.73
C VAL A 73 -19.63 7.64 13.81
N TRP A 74 -19.59 6.93 12.69
CA TRP A 74 -19.01 5.60 12.62
C TRP A 74 -17.80 5.61 11.69
N SER A 75 -16.62 5.27 12.24
CA SER A 75 -15.42 5.06 11.45
C SER A 75 -15.52 3.73 10.70
N LYS A 76 -15.75 3.80 9.39
CA LYS A 76 -15.95 2.63 8.54
C LYS A 76 -14.63 1.88 8.25
N TYR A 77 -13.50 2.58 8.25
CA TYR A 77 -12.21 2.03 7.90
C TYR A 77 -11.14 2.55 8.88
N ASP A 78 -10.69 1.67 9.76
CA ASP A 78 -9.67 1.93 10.78
C ASP A 78 -8.47 0.97 10.64
N PHE A 79 -8.24 0.46 9.43
CA PHE A 79 -7.11 -0.38 9.12
C PHE A 79 -5.84 0.46 8.96
N VAL A 80 -4.78 0.03 9.63
CA VAL A 80 -3.45 0.60 9.52
C VAL A 80 -2.52 -0.50 9.08
N PRO A 81 -1.95 -0.44 7.87
CA PRO A 81 -0.99 -1.42 7.40
C PRO A 81 0.26 -1.47 8.29
N GLY A 82 0.84 -2.66 8.42
CA GLY A 82 2.13 -2.81 9.07
C GLY A 82 3.23 -2.04 8.35
N ASP A 83 4.23 -1.62 9.09
CA ASP A 83 5.30 -0.75 8.60
C ASP A 83 6.62 -1.48 8.29
N LYS A 84 6.77 -2.72 8.74
CA LYS A 84 7.92 -3.57 8.39
C LYS A 84 7.46 -4.81 7.63
N ILE A 85 7.83 -4.89 6.37
CA ILE A 85 7.40 -5.98 5.49
C ILE A 85 8.15 -7.27 5.85
N ILE A 86 7.39 -8.34 6.11
CA ILE A 86 7.87 -9.70 6.35
C ILE A 86 7.88 -10.48 5.03
N PHE A 87 6.82 -10.32 4.23
CA PHE A 87 6.65 -10.97 2.94
C PHE A 87 5.83 -10.08 2.01
N GLU A 88 6.30 -9.89 0.78
CA GLU A 88 5.54 -9.19 -0.26
C GLU A 88 5.66 -9.96 -1.57
N ASP A 89 4.55 -10.17 -2.26
CA ASP A 89 4.53 -10.75 -3.60
C ASP A 89 3.66 -9.91 -4.53
N ALA A 90 4.32 -9.14 -5.38
CA ALA A 90 3.71 -8.34 -6.44
C ALA A 90 3.66 -9.09 -7.79
N LEU A 91 4.06 -10.36 -7.83
CA LEU A 91 4.11 -11.23 -9.01
C LEU A 91 4.98 -10.66 -10.15
N SER A 92 5.99 -9.85 -9.80
CA SER A 92 6.91 -9.26 -10.79
C SER A 92 7.88 -10.31 -11.30
N GLY A 93 8.00 -10.43 -12.63
CA GLY A 93 8.91 -11.37 -13.26
C GLY A 93 8.45 -12.83 -13.27
N GLU A 94 7.22 -13.11 -12.83
CA GLU A 94 6.63 -14.45 -12.89
C GLU A 94 6.20 -14.79 -14.32
N GLU A 95 6.40 -16.05 -14.71
CA GLU A 95 6.01 -16.55 -16.02
C GLU A 95 4.62 -17.19 -16.00
N ASN A 96 3.82 -16.91 -17.03
CA ASN A 96 2.47 -17.44 -17.17
C ASN A 96 2.49 -18.97 -17.33
N GLY A 97 1.70 -19.67 -16.51
CA GLY A 97 1.60 -21.12 -16.48
C GLY A 97 2.54 -21.81 -15.49
N GLU A 98 3.50 -21.07 -14.90
CA GLU A 98 4.41 -21.61 -13.90
C GLU A 98 3.83 -21.50 -12.47
N PHE A 99 4.40 -22.26 -11.55
CA PHE A 99 4.04 -22.13 -10.13
C PHE A 99 4.67 -20.86 -9.54
N PRO A 100 3.94 -20.06 -8.73
CA PRO A 100 4.47 -18.81 -8.18
C PRO A 100 5.71 -19.03 -7.32
N SER A 101 6.84 -18.43 -7.70
CA SER A 101 8.17 -18.71 -7.19
C SER A 101 8.37 -18.39 -5.70
N ARG A 102 7.52 -17.55 -5.14
CA ARG A 102 7.58 -17.10 -3.74
C ARG A 102 6.72 -17.93 -2.79
N TRP A 103 6.16 -19.06 -3.26
CA TRP A 103 5.25 -19.89 -2.50
C TRP A 103 5.69 -21.35 -2.47
N ASP A 104 5.22 -22.09 -1.48
CA ASP A 104 5.27 -23.55 -1.43
C ASP A 104 3.87 -24.13 -1.64
N LEU A 105 3.78 -25.20 -2.43
CA LEU A 105 2.54 -25.93 -2.66
C LEU A 105 2.32 -26.99 -1.58
N MET A 106 1.29 -26.80 -0.78
CA MET A 106 0.90 -27.81 0.21
C MET A 106 -0.06 -28.82 -0.37
N ARG A 107 -0.94 -28.40 -1.29
CA ARG A 107 -2.00 -29.25 -1.89
C ARG A 107 -2.53 -28.60 -3.17
N GLY A 108 -3.03 -29.46 -4.08
CA GLY A 108 -3.79 -29.04 -5.26
C GLY A 108 -2.93 -28.48 -6.37
N ASN A 109 -3.46 -27.55 -7.16
CA ASN A 109 -2.78 -26.94 -8.30
C ASN A 109 -2.99 -25.44 -8.30
N VAL A 110 -1.87 -24.71 -8.43
CA VAL A 110 -1.82 -23.24 -8.47
C VAL A 110 -0.83 -22.84 -9.55
N GLU A 111 -1.18 -21.85 -10.36
CA GLU A 111 -0.35 -21.37 -11.46
C GLU A 111 -0.42 -19.84 -11.54
N ILE A 112 0.60 -19.23 -12.09
CA ILE A 112 0.54 -17.83 -12.55
C ILE A 112 -0.31 -17.78 -13.81
N ALA A 113 -1.24 -16.83 -13.84
CA ALA A 113 -2.07 -16.55 -15.02
C ALA A 113 -2.10 -15.05 -15.29
N GLN A 114 -2.49 -14.67 -16.51
CA GLN A 114 -2.81 -13.27 -16.80
C GLN A 114 -4.32 -13.06 -16.75
N PHE A 115 -4.75 -12.10 -15.97
CA PHE A 115 -6.12 -11.67 -15.82
C PHE A 115 -6.20 -10.14 -15.96
N ASP A 116 -6.94 -9.65 -16.94
CA ASP A 116 -7.02 -8.22 -17.30
C ASP A 116 -5.65 -7.54 -17.53
N GLY A 117 -4.68 -8.31 -18.07
CA GLY A 117 -3.34 -7.80 -18.38
C GLY A 117 -2.37 -7.75 -17.20
N GLU A 118 -2.78 -8.23 -16.02
CA GLU A 118 -1.93 -8.33 -14.83
C GLU A 118 -1.65 -9.80 -14.46
N ASN A 119 -0.47 -10.07 -13.91
CA ASN A 119 -0.17 -11.38 -13.35
C ASN A 119 -0.99 -11.63 -12.09
N VAL A 120 -1.53 -12.83 -11.96
CA VAL A 120 -2.30 -13.29 -10.81
C VAL A 120 -1.90 -14.71 -10.43
N ILE A 121 -2.01 -15.06 -9.15
CA ILE A 121 -1.96 -16.45 -8.70
C ILE A 121 -3.35 -17.04 -8.93
N MET A 122 -3.47 -18.01 -9.82
CA MET A 122 -4.71 -18.71 -10.12
C MET A 122 -4.80 -20.01 -9.35
N PHE A 123 -5.80 -20.13 -8.48
CA PHE A 123 -6.14 -21.37 -7.78
C PHE A 123 -7.02 -22.20 -8.71
N ARG A 124 -6.52 -23.40 -9.05
CA ARG A 124 -7.18 -24.36 -9.95
C ARG A 124 -7.77 -25.52 -9.18
N ASP A 125 -8.26 -26.45 -9.83
CA ASP A 125 -8.90 -27.71 -9.48
C ASP A 125 -8.78 -28.20 -8.03
N GLY A 126 -9.90 -28.52 -7.42
CA GLY A 126 -9.99 -29.13 -6.09
C GLY A 126 -9.93 -28.13 -4.95
N ALA A 127 -8.98 -28.29 -4.06
CA ALA A 127 -8.81 -27.48 -2.86
C ALA A 127 -7.33 -27.09 -2.68
N PRO A 128 -6.80 -26.22 -3.57
CA PRO A 128 -5.41 -25.79 -3.52
C PRO A 128 -5.06 -25.04 -2.25
N THR A 129 -3.84 -25.27 -1.76
CA THR A 129 -3.29 -24.60 -0.56
C THR A 129 -1.85 -24.23 -0.81
N ILE A 130 -1.51 -22.97 -0.60
CA ILE A 130 -0.16 -22.44 -0.69
C ILE A 130 0.24 -21.74 0.60
N VAL A 131 1.55 -21.72 0.87
CA VAL A 131 2.16 -21.05 2.02
C VAL A 131 3.31 -20.18 1.55
N PRO A 132 3.60 -19.05 2.21
CA PRO A 132 4.75 -18.22 1.86
C PRO A 132 6.06 -19.00 1.97
N TYR A 133 6.91 -18.94 0.92
CA TYR A 133 8.25 -19.47 0.96
C TYR A 133 9.18 -18.48 1.64
N LEU A 134 9.62 -18.80 2.85
CA LEU A 134 10.50 -17.97 3.67
C LEU A 134 11.84 -18.67 3.90
N LYS A 135 12.93 -17.92 3.91
CA LYS A 135 14.29 -18.47 4.09
C LYS A 135 14.43 -19.29 5.35
N ASN A 136 13.81 -18.88 6.45
CA ASN A 136 13.76 -19.63 7.71
C ASN A 136 12.51 -20.50 7.77
N ALA A 137 12.54 -21.59 7.01
CA ALA A 137 11.39 -22.49 6.92
C ALA A 137 11.01 -23.20 8.23
N THR A 138 11.79 -23.09 9.30
CA THR A 138 11.60 -23.78 10.59
C THR A 138 11.11 -22.87 11.70
N GLU A 139 11.05 -21.54 11.51
CA GLU A 139 10.68 -20.57 12.54
C GLU A 139 9.30 -19.97 12.29
N ASP A 140 8.64 -19.57 13.37
CA ASP A 140 7.44 -18.77 13.34
C ASP A 140 7.77 -17.38 12.76
N TYR A 141 6.89 -16.82 11.94
CA TYR A 141 7.18 -15.55 11.25
C TYR A 141 6.14 -14.45 11.48
N LEU A 142 4.99 -14.77 12.05
CA LEU A 142 4.01 -13.76 12.42
C LEU A 142 4.31 -13.26 13.84
N PRO A 143 4.62 -11.96 14.04
CA PRO A 143 4.81 -11.37 15.35
C PRO A 143 3.49 -11.14 16.09
N ASP A 144 3.54 -10.61 17.31
CA ASP A 144 2.37 -10.31 18.12
C ASP A 144 1.51 -9.14 17.59
N VAL A 145 2.06 -8.40 16.62
CA VAL A 145 1.37 -7.32 15.90
C VAL A 145 1.70 -7.43 14.43
N PHE A 146 0.71 -7.75 13.60
CA PHE A 146 0.92 -7.88 12.16
C PHE A 146 -0.33 -7.53 11.35
N THR A 147 -0.11 -7.33 10.05
CA THR A 147 -1.16 -7.20 9.04
C THR A 147 -0.92 -8.15 7.88
N ILE A 148 -2.03 -8.60 7.26
CA ILE A 148 -2.05 -9.38 6.03
C ILE A 148 -2.95 -8.63 5.06
N GLU A 149 -2.49 -8.41 3.84
CA GLU A 149 -3.24 -7.73 2.77
C GLU A 149 -3.07 -8.48 1.46
N PHE A 150 -4.13 -8.57 0.67
CA PHE A 150 -4.09 -9.07 -0.70
C PHE A 150 -5.36 -8.71 -1.46
N ASP A 151 -5.26 -8.68 -2.80
CA ASP A 151 -6.43 -8.55 -3.65
C ASP A 151 -6.91 -9.94 -4.06
N LEU A 152 -8.20 -10.18 -3.94
CA LEU A 152 -8.85 -11.46 -4.21
C LEU A 152 -10.00 -11.28 -5.21
N TYR A 153 -9.96 -12.02 -6.31
CA TYR A 153 -11.12 -12.19 -7.20
C TYR A 153 -11.86 -13.46 -6.82
N CYS A 154 -13.05 -13.32 -6.27
CA CYS A 154 -13.84 -14.44 -5.77
C CYS A 154 -15.33 -14.26 -6.00
N GLY A 155 -16.06 -15.36 -5.83
CA GLY A 155 -17.52 -15.45 -5.91
C GLY A 155 -18.18 -15.72 -4.56
N ALA A 156 -19.24 -16.53 -4.59
CA ALA A 156 -20.04 -16.89 -3.43
C ALA A 156 -19.46 -18.05 -2.59
N ASP A 157 -18.48 -18.77 -3.12
CA ASP A 157 -17.80 -19.84 -2.39
C ASP A 157 -16.62 -19.30 -1.57
N ASN A 158 -16.24 -20.03 -0.54
CA ASN A 158 -15.22 -19.60 0.40
C ASN A 158 -13.81 -19.67 -0.18
N PHE A 159 -13.10 -18.57 -0.10
CA PHE A 159 -11.66 -18.50 -0.03
C PHE A 159 -11.25 -18.46 1.45
N VAL A 160 -10.15 -19.10 1.82
CA VAL A 160 -9.81 -19.29 3.24
C VAL A 160 -8.40 -18.81 3.52
N VAL A 161 -8.27 -18.01 4.58
CA VAL A 161 -6.99 -17.71 5.20
C VAL A 161 -6.91 -18.50 6.50
N TYR A 162 -6.08 -19.52 6.54
CA TYR A 162 -5.75 -20.23 7.78
C TYR A 162 -4.67 -19.48 8.54
N LEU A 163 -4.83 -19.42 9.86
CA LEU A 163 -3.81 -18.94 10.80
C LEU A 163 -3.46 -20.12 11.71
N PHE A 164 -2.17 -20.37 11.91
CA PHE A 164 -1.65 -21.50 12.70
C PHE A 164 -0.89 -21.00 13.92
N ASP A 165 -0.96 -21.76 15.03
CA ASP A 165 -0.28 -21.44 16.29
C ASP A 165 1.24 -21.72 16.26
N ARG A 166 1.75 -22.22 15.16
CA ARG A 166 3.15 -22.41 14.83
C ARG A 166 3.34 -22.59 13.33
N LYS A 167 4.55 -22.64 12.86
CA LYS A 167 4.87 -22.74 11.44
C LYS A 167 4.36 -24.02 10.74
N ASN A 168 3.86 -25.02 11.44
CA ASN A 168 3.18 -26.12 10.77
C ASN A 168 1.86 -25.62 10.14
N GLN A 169 1.90 -25.35 8.84
CA GLN A 169 0.84 -24.69 8.08
C GLN A 169 -0.06 -25.69 7.33
N LYS A 170 -0.12 -26.94 7.78
CA LYS A 170 -1.04 -27.93 7.22
C LYS A 170 -2.40 -27.85 7.91
N SER A 171 -3.44 -27.60 7.13
CA SER A 171 -4.82 -27.76 7.56
C SER A 171 -5.04 -29.18 8.13
N GLY A 172 -5.71 -29.31 9.26
CA GLY A 172 -5.92 -30.59 9.94
C GLY A 172 -4.69 -31.15 10.67
N SER A 173 -3.63 -30.34 10.82
CA SER A 173 -2.48 -30.66 11.66
C SER A 173 -2.90 -30.84 13.12
N PRO A 174 -2.15 -31.62 13.95
CA PRO A 174 -2.37 -31.68 15.39
C PRO A 174 -2.08 -30.36 16.12
N THR A 175 -1.52 -29.36 15.43
CA THR A 175 -1.41 -28.00 15.94
C THR A 175 -2.72 -27.25 15.78
N GLY A 176 -2.97 -26.28 16.66
CA GLY A 176 -4.14 -25.43 16.57
C GLY A 176 -4.14 -24.59 15.30
N TYR A 177 -5.30 -24.36 14.75
CA TYR A 177 -5.52 -23.38 13.70
C TYR A 177 -6.87 -22.70 13.87
N THR A 178 -6.96 -21.49 13.35
CA THR A 178 -8.22 -20.78 13.14
C THR A 178 -8.23 -20.24 11.70
N HIS A 179 -9.36 -19.74 11.21
CA HIS A 179 -9.41 -19.31 9.82
C HIS A 179 -10.49 -18.26 9.56
N PHE A 180 -10.27 -17.48 8.51
CA PHE A 180 -11.26 -16.66 7.85
C PHE A 180 -11.86 -17.40 6.67
N ASN A 181 -13.18 -17.37 6.54
CA ASN A 181 -13.91 -17.66 5.30
C ASN A 181 -14.25 -16.33 4.62
N ILE A 182 -13.86 -16.16 3.37
CA ILE A 182 -13.99 -14.92 2.64
C ILE A 182 -14.75 -15.15 1.33
N LYS A 183 -15.79 -14.36 1.10
CA LYS A 183 -16.57 -14.32 -0.13
C LYS A 183 -16.56 -12.90 -0.69
N TYR A 184 -17.07 -12.71 -1.89
CA TYR A 184 -17.08 -11.40 -2.57
C TYR A 184 -17.69 -10.24 -1.75
N ASN A 185 -18.49 -10.53 -0.74
CA ASN A 185 -19.18 -9.53 0.10
C ASN A 185 -19.33 -9.93 1.57
N GLU A 186 -18.72 -11.03 1.99
CA GLU A 186 -18.89 -11.58 3.35
C GLU A 186 -17.55 -12.08 3.90
N MET A 187 -17.36 -11.89 5.17
CA MET A 187 -16.25 -12.45 5.92
C MET A 187 -16.77 -13.11 7.19
N GLU A 188 -16.24 -14.29 7.48
CA GLU A 188 -16.60 -15.09 8.67
C GLU A 188 -15.33 -15.52 9.38
N MET A 189 -15.36 -15.55 10.71
CA MET A 189 -14.32 -16.12 11.55
C MET A 189 -14.92 -16.65 12.87
N GLY A 190 -14.83 -17.95 13.10
CA GLY A 190 -15.48 -18.61 14.23
C GLY A 190 -17.00 -18.37 14.21
N THR A 191 -17.53 -17.72 15.24
CA THR A 191 -18.96 -17.37 15.33
C THR A 191 -19.27 -15.96 14.80
N SER A 192 -18.25 -15.20 14.41
CA SER A 192 -18.41 -13.84 13.87
C SER A 192 -18.60 -13.91 12.36
N SER A 193 -19.66 -13.32 11.84
CA SER A 193 -19.94 -13.19 10.41
C SER A 193 -20.55 -11.84 10.11
N SER A 194 -20.13 -11.20 9.02
CA SER A 194 -20.67 -9.93 8.58
C SER A 194 -20.56 -9.77 7.06
N ARG A 195 -21.45 -8.94 6.50
CA ARG A 195 -21.52 -8.64 5.06
C ARG A 195 -21.36 -7.16 4.77
N LEU A 196 -20.83 -6.89 3.59
CA LEU A 196 -20.82 -5.52 3.07
C LEU A 196 -22.24 -4.98 2.93
N PRO A 197 -22.48 -3.71 3.27
CA PRO A 197 -23.76 -3.08 3.02
C PRO A 197 -23.97 -2.91 1.50
N GLY A 198 -25.19 -3.12 1.04
CA GLY A 198 -25.62 -2.93 -0.35
C GLY A 198 -26.07 -4.21 -1.05
N GLU A 199 -27.16 -4.08 -1.84
CA GLU A 199 -27.81 -5.24 -2.49
C GLU A 199 -27.28 -5.53 -3.90
N ASN A 200 -26.54 -4.61 -4.53
CA ASN A 200 -26.17 -4.65 -5.95
C ASN A 200 -24.68 -4.94 -6.22
N LEU A 201 -23.99 -5.63 -5.34
CA LEU A 201 -22.59 -6.02 -5.59
C LEU A 201 -22.54 -7.14 -6.63
N ALA A 202 -21.63 -7.02 -7.59
CA ALA A 202 -21.34 -8.09 -8.53
C ALA A 202 -20.97 -9.37 -7.79
N LYS A 203 -21.60 -10.49 -8.14
CA LYS A 203 -21.39 -11.80 -7.45
C LYS A 203 -19.99 -12.38 -7.65
N ARG A 204 -19.21 -11.85 -8.58
CA ARG A 204 -17.76 -12.09 -8.75
C ARG A 204 -17.09 -10.78 -9.04
N ARG A 205 -16.10 -10.43 -8.24
CA ARG A 205 -15.37 -9.18 -8.37
C ARG A 205 -14.02 -9.24 -7.64
N TRP A 206 -13.15 -8.31 -7.94
CA TRP A 206 -12.02 -8.01 -7.09
C TRP A 206 -12.48 -7.40 -5.76
N ILE A 207 -11.90 -7.86 -4.68
CA ILE A 207 -12.01 -7.28 -3.34
C ILE A 207 -10.60 -7.11 -2.77
N HIS A 208 -10.39 -6.05 -2.03
CA HIS A 208 -9.21 -5.89 -1.19
C HIS A 208 -9.49 -6.51 0.17
N VAL A 209 -8.69 -7.50 0.57
CA VAL A 209 -8.78 -8.14 1.88
C VAL A 209 -7.67 -7.62 2.76
N ALA A 210 -8.03 -7.18 3.97
CA ALA A 210 -7.05 -6.81 4.98
C ALA A 210 -7.39 -7.45 6.33
N ILE A 211 -6.38 -7.96 7.01
CA ILE A 211 -6.48 -8.59 8.34
C ILE A 211 -5.45 -7.91 9.24
N ALA A 212 -5.85 -7.49 10.43
CA ALA A 212 -4.96 -6.92 11.44
C ALA A 212 -5.06 -7.70 12.74
N TYR A 213 -3.91 -8.13 13.26
CA TYR A 213 -3.78 -8.78 14.57
C TYR A 213 -2.92 -7.91 15.50
N THR A 214 -3.39 -7.70 16.72
CA THR A 214 -2.67 -6.91 17.72
C THR A 214 -2.89 -7.53 19.09
N ASN A 215 -1.93 -8.30 19.59
CA ASN A 215 -1.94 -8.87 20.95
C ASN A 215 -3.30 -9.50 21.32
N GLY A 216 -3.79 -10.46 20.53
CA GLY A 216 -5.07 -11.13 20.75
C GLY A 216 -6.31 -10.37 20.25
N LYS A 217 -6.17 -9.17 19.69
CA LYS A 217 -7.26 -8.47 19.00
C LYS A 217 -7.15 -8.72 17.51
N LEU A 218 -8.24 -9.13 16.87
CA LEU A 218 -8.25 -9.43 15.45
C LEU A 218 -9.36 -8.65 14.74
N LYS A 219 -9.00 -8.04 13.62
CA LYS A 219 -9.92 -7.33 12.73
C LYS A 219 -9.80 -7.85 11.32
N GLY A 220 -10.90 -7.90 10.59
CA GLY A 220 -10.95 -8.28 9.18
C GLY A 220 -11.76 -7.27 8.37
N TYR A 221 -11.29 -6.98 7.15
CA TYR A 221 -11.84 -5.97 6.28
C TYR A 221 -12.02 -6.51 4.87
N ILE A 222 -13.07 -6.06 4.20
CA ILE A 222 -13.22 -6.14 2.75
C ILE A 222 -13.38 -4.73 2.23
N ASP A 223 -12.54 -4.37 1.27
CA ASP A 223 -12.42 -3.01 0.75
C ASP A 223 -12.20 -2.01 1.91
N GLU A 224 -12.97 -0.94 1.98
CA GLU A 224 -12.90 0.05 3.06
C GLU A 224 -13.85 -0.25 4.24
N THR A 225 -14.30 -1.51 4.40
CA THR A 225 -15.29 -1.86 5.41
C THR A 225 -14.79 -2.92 6.37
N ARG A 226 -14.78 -2.60 7.67
CA ARG A 226 -14.50 -3.58 8.71
C ARG A 226 -15.68 -4.51 8.89
N LEU A 227 -15.48 -5.80 8.65
CA LEU A 227 -16.51 -6.84 8.79
C LEU A 227 -16.32 -7.68 10.06
N ILE A 228 -15.08 -7.92 10.46
CA ILE A 228 -14.76 -8.72 11.66
C ILE A 228 -14.05 -7.83 12.69
N ASN A 229 -14.46 -7.97 13.95
CA ASN A 229 -13.82 -7.33 15.10
C ASN A 229 -13.90 -8.26 16.32
N ILE A 230 -12.81 -8.97 16.58
CA ILE A 230 -12.69 -9.90 17.71
C ILE A 230 -11.77 -9.26 18.75
N PRO A 231 -12.31 -8.81 19.90
CA PRO A 231 -11.52 -8.11 20.91
C PRO A 231 -10.60 -9.02 21.73
N ARG A 232 -10.89 -10.32 21.75
CA ARG A 232 -10.11 -11.35 22.44
C ARG A 232 -10.17 -12.63 21.62
N LEU A 233 -9.12 -12.91 20.90
CA LEU A 233 -8.89 -14.15 20.21
C LEU A 233 -8.05 -15.03 21.16
N ASP A 234 -8.60 -16.17 21.58
CA ASP A 234 -7.86 -17.19 22.35
C ASP A 234 -7.03 -18.05 21.39
N PHE A 235 -6.13 -17.41 20.68
CA PHE A 235 -5.26 -18.01 19.69
C PHE A 235 -4.10 -17.08 19.37
N ASP A 236 -2.87 -17.63 19.26
CA ASP A 236 -1.65 -16.89 18.93
C ASP A 236 -1.15 -17.28 17.55
N PRO A 237 -1.46 -16.52 16.49
CA PRO A 237 -1.06 -16.82 15.14
C PRO A 237 0.46 -16.69 14.96
N LYS A 238 1.10 -17.72 14.37
CA LYS A 238 2.55 -17.75 14.07
C LYS A 238 2.86 -18.01 12.59
N GLY A 239 1.85 -18.42 11.82
CA GLY A 239 1.97 -18.65 10.38
C GLY A 239 0.61 -18.66 9.70
N LEU A 240 0.59 -18.62 8.37
CA LEU A 240 -0.63 -18.63 7.56
C LEU A 240 -0.53 -19.51 6.32
N SER A 241 -1.68 -19.90 5.78
CA SER A 241 -1.82 -20.40 4.42
C SER A 241 -3.03 -19.79 3.71
N LEU A 242 -2.93 -19.69 2.39
CA LEU A 242 -4.05 -19.35 1.51
C LEU A 242 -4.63 -20.62 0.93
N HIS A 243 -5.95 -20.74 0.98
CA HIS A 243 -6.66 -21.94 0.59
C HIS A 243 -7.97 -21.59 -0.11
N SER A 244 -8.38 -22.41 -1.06
CA SER A 244 -9.71 -22.30 -1.65
C SER A 244 -10.45 -23.63 -1.60
N TYR A 245 -11.76 -23.56 -1.41
CA TYR A 245 -12.64 -24.70 -1.56
C TYR A 245 -13.24 -24.76 -2.96
N HIS A 246 -13.42 -25.98 -3.48
CA HIS A 246 -14.22 -26.25 -4.68
C HIS A 246 -13.79 -25.44 -5.92
N CYS A 247 -12.49 -25.27 -6.13
CA CYS A 247 -12.00 -24.70 -7.38
C CYS A 247 -12.41 -25.58 -8.56
N ARG A 248 -13.07 -24.98 -9.55
CA ARG A 248 -13.48 -25.60 -10.81
C ARG A 248 -13.22 -24.61 -11.96
N ASN A 249 -13.36 -25.06 -13.18
CA ASN A 249 -13.14 -24.21 -14.36
C ASN A 249 -14.06 -22.96 -14.40
N ASP A 250 -15.25 -23.07 -13.83
CA ASP A 250 -16.25 -22.00 -13.71
C ASP A 250 -16.17 -21.21 -12.39
N ASN A 251 -15.36 -21.68 -11.45
CA ASN A 251 -15.20 -21.08 -10.13
C ASN A 251 -13.73 -21.07 -9.70
N ARG A 252 -12.90 -20.29 -10.39
CA ARG A 252 -11.49 -20.07 -10.05
C ARG A 252 -11.35 -18.85 -9.17
N TYR A 253 -10.31 -18.86 -8.33
CA TYR A 253 -9.92 -17.73 -7.51
C TYR A 253 -8.62 -17.16 -8.05
N TYR A 254 -8.49 -15.84 -8.03
CA TYR A 254 -7.26 -15.14 -8.41
C TYR A 254 -6.82 -14.26 -7.25
N VAL A 255 -5.52 -14.29 -6.97
CA VAL A 255 -4.90 -13.51 -5.88
C VAL A 255 -3.73 -12.73 -6.45
N LYS A 256 -3.57 -11.49 -6.00
CA LYS A 256 -2.41 -10.62 -6.31
C LYS A 256 -2.12 -9.65 -5.17
N ASN A 257 -1.02 -8.91 -5.25
CA ASN A 257 -0.64 -7.86 -4.31
C ASN A 257 -0.59 -8.34 -2.85
N ILE A 258 -0.03 -9.54 -2.62
CA ILE A 258 0.03 -10.14 -1.29
C ILE A 258 1.09 -9.43 -0.46
N ARG A 259 0.76 -9.08 0.77
CA ARG A 259 1.65 -8.44 1.72
C ARG A 259 1.39 -8.93 3.14
N ILE A 260 2.47 -9.29 3.84
CA ILE A 260 2.47 -9.58 5.27
C ILE A 260 3.48 -8.63 5.92
N ALA A 261 3.07 -7.91 6.95
CA ALA A 261 3.93 -6.93 7.60
C ALA A 261 3.78 -6.92 9.11
N GLU A 262 4.87 -6.68 9.83
CA GLU A 262 4.89 -6.37 11.25
C GLU A 262 4.42 -4.93 11.47
N GLY A 263 3.70 -4.65 12.57
CA GLY A 263 3.16 -3.34 12.88
C GLY A 263 1.66 -3.21 12.60
N GLY A 264 1.19 -1.98 12.37
CA GLY A 264 -0.24 -1.68 12.24
C GLY A 264 -0.84 -1.13 13.54
N VAL A 265 -0.02 -0.49 14.38
CA VAL A 265 -0.42 0.23 15.60
C VAL A 265 -0.47 1.74 15.39
N LYS A 266 -1.29 2.40 16.17
CA LYS A 266 -1.48 3.86 16.10
C LYS A 266 -0.17 4.65 16.22
N TYR A 267 -0.02 5.67 15.39
CA TYR A 267 1.21 6.40 15.17
C TYR A 267 1.55 7.45 16.25
N TYR A 268 0.60 7.80 17.14
CA TYR A 268 0.83 8.89 18.10
C TYR A 268 2.06 8.67 18.98
N ASP A 269 2.19 7.47 19.55
CA ASP A 269 3.30 7.14 20.43
C ASP A 269 4.64 7.17 19.69
N ARG A 270 4.66 6.83 18.39
CA ARG A 270 5.85 6.86 17.54
C ARG A 270 6.32 8.29 17.24
N VAL A 271 5.39 9.21 16.96
CA VAL A 271 5.75 10.62 16.73
C VAL A 271 6.44 11.22 17.95
N LEU A 272 6.03 10.83 19.16
CA LEU A 272 6.64 11.31 20.38
C LEU A 272 8.00 10.68 20.66
N GLN A 273 8.20 9.42 20.33
CA GLN A 273 9.43 8.67 20.60
C GLN A 273 10.48 8.86 19.50
N ASP A 274 10.09 8.73 18.24
CA ASP A 274 10.99 8.64 17.09
C ASP A 274 11.08 9.95 16.29
N GLY A 275 10.21 10.91 16.57
CA GLY A 275 10.11 12.18 15.83
C GLY A 275 9.60 12.01 14.40
N LYS A 276 9.19 10.80 14.00
CA LYS A 276 8.68 10.51 12.66
C LYS A 276 7.71 9.33 12.62
N ILE A 277 6.91 9.29 11.56
CA ILE A 277 6.06 8.14 11.20
C ILE A 277 6.60 7.58 9.89
N ILE A 278 6.89 6.29 9.85
CA ILE A 278 7.17 5.56 8.60
C ILE A 278 5.85 4.97 8.11
N ALA A 279 5.37 5.44 6.94
CA ALA A 279 4.07 5.07 6.39
C ALA A 279 4.22 4.17 5.14
N ASN A 280 4.71 2.94 5.33
CA ASN A 280 4.89 1.95 4.25
C ASN A 280 3.58 1.49 3.60
N GLY A 281 2.43 1.74 4.24
CA GLY A 281 1.12 1.40 3.69
C GLY A 281 0.54 2.48 2.76
N ILE A 282 1.21 3.63 2.58
CA ILE A 282 0.84 4.57 1.54
C ILE A 282 1.36 4.03 0.21
N ARG A 283 0.44 3.55 -0.63
CA ARG A 283 0.74 2.88 -1.89
C ARG A 283 0.31 3.70 -3.09
N PHE A 284 1.05 3.52 -4.17
CA PHE A 284 0.81 4.18 -5.44
C PHE A 284 0.77 3.15 -6.57
N ASP A 285 0.16 3.51 -7.68
CA ASP A 285 0.29 2.74 -8.91
C ASP A 285 1.77 2.65 -9.33
N THR A 286 2.14 1.55 -9.97
CA THR A 286 3.51 1.32 -10.42
C THR A 286 3.99 2.44 -11.35
N GLY A 287 5.10 3.07 -11.00
CA GLY A 287 5.68 4.19 -11.76
C GLY A 287 4.89 5.49 -11.70
N LYS A 288 3.80 5.57 -10.91
CA LYS A 288 2.92 6.75 -10.82
C LYS A 288 2.90 7.34 -9.40
N ALA A 289 2.30 8.53 -9.29
CA ALA A 289 2.00 9.19 -8.02
C ALA A 289 0.50 9.11 -7.65
N THR A 290 -0.29 8.33 -8.38
CA THR A 290 -1.70 8.07 -8.07
C THR A 290 -1.80 7.19 -6.84
N LEU A 291 -2.48 7.65 -5.79
CA LEU A 291 -2.72 6.89 -4.57
C LEU A 291 -3.67 5.72 -4.83
N LYS A 292 -3.35 4.58 -4.27
CA LYS A 292 -4.28 3.45 -4.20
C LYS A 292 -5.27 3.66 -3.05
N PRO A 293 -6.53 3.18 -3.17
CA PRO A 293 -7.58 3.39 -2.15
C PRO A 293 -7.20 2.93 -0.75
N GLU A 294 -6.46 1.82 -0.62
CA GLU A 294 -6.00 1.27 0.66
C GLU A 294 -5.07 2.22 1.44
N SER A 295 -4.45 3.20 0.77
CA SER A 295 -3.62 4.23 1.42
C SER A 295 -4.41 5.16 2.33
N MET A 296 -5.73 5.27 2.11
CA MET A 296 -6.58 6.21 2.85
C MET A 296 -6.68 5.90 4.33
N GLY A 297 -6.50 4.64 4.74
CA GLY A 297 -6.49 4.25 6.16
C GLY A 297 -5.42 5.02 6.95
N ILE A 298 -4.17 4.96 6.48
CA ILE A 298 -3.05 5.68 7.09
C ILE A 298 -3.22 7.20 6.99
N ILE A 299 -3.60 7.69 5.82
CA ILE A 299 -3.76 9.13 5.59
C ILE A 299 -4.82 9.69 6.53
N ASN A 300 -5.95 9.01 6.72
CA ASN A 300 -7.00 9.41 7.65
C ASN A 300 -6.52 9.39 9.10
N GLU A 301 -5.75 8.38 9.51
CA GLU A 301 -5.23 8.29 10.88
C GLU A 301 -4.24 9.42 11.18
N ILE A 302 -3.29 9.70 10.26
CA ILE A 302 -2.34 10.81 10.43
C ILE A 302 -3.07 12.16 10.37
N THR A 303 -4.11 12.28 9.53
CA THR A 303 -4.96 13.48 9.47
C THR A 303 -5.66 13.71 10.81
N THR A 304 -6.28 12.67 11.39
CA THR A 304 -6.92 12.74 12.71
C THR A 304 -5.92 13.10 13.79
N LEU A 305 -4.75 12.47 13.80
CA LEU A 305 -3.65 12.81 14.71
C LEU A 305 -3.29 14.30 14.63
N MET A 306 -3.18 14.86 13.42
CA MET A 306 -2.87 16.29 13.24
C MET A 306 -4.04 17.21 13.60
N GLN A 307 -5.28 16.76 13.48
CA GLN A 307 -6.48 17.51 13.92
C GLN A 307 -6.54 17.56 15.44
N ASP A 308 -6.27 16.44 16.11
CA ASP A 308 -6.24 16.35 17.57
C ASP A 308 -5.03 17.09 18.19
N HIS A 309 -3.96 17.28 17.39
CA HIS A 309 -2.71 17.93 17.79
C HIS A 309 -2.34 19.08 16.84
N PRO A 310 -2.95 20.29 17.03
CA PRO A 310 -2.73 21.44 16.16
C PRO A 310 -1.28 21.92 16.07
N GLU A 311 -0.46 21.64 17.06
CA GLU A 311 0.97 21.99 17.12
C GLU A 311 1.85 21.15 16.21
N LEU A 312 1.39 19.94 15.80
CA LEU A 312 2.19 19.06 14.95
C LEU A 312 2.31 19.62 13.52
N LYS A 313 3.54 19.63 13.04
CA LYS A 313 3.91 19.96 11.65
C LYS A 313 4.81 18.87 11.12
N PHE A 314 4.63 18.49 9.85
CA PHE A 314 5.41 17.42 9.24
C PHE A 314 6.05 17.84 7.91
N SER A 315 7.28 17.37 7.70
CA SER A 315 7.87 17.20 6.38
C SER A 315 7.41 15.82 5.85
N ILE A 316 6.68 15.81 4.74
CA ILE A 316 6.31 14.58 4.03
C ILE A 316 7.47 14.24 3.09
N GLU A 317 8.14 13.14 3.35
CA GLU A 317 9.34 12.72 2.63
C GLU A 317 9.05 11.44 1.83
N GLY A 318 9.14 11.52 0.50
CA GLY A 318 8.93 10.38 -0.40
C GLY A 318 10.24 9.65 -0.68
N HIS A 319 10.18 8.31 -0.71
CA HIS A 319 11.31 7.43 -1.00
C HIS A 319 10.96 6.40 -2.07
N THR A 320 11.97 5.93 -2.80
CA THR A 320 11.88 4.80 -3.73
C THR A 320 12.85 3.71 -3.33
N ASP A 321 12.74 2.54 -3.93
CA ASP A 321 13.83 1.59 -4.04
C ASP A 321 14.83 2.04 -5.11
N SER A 322 15.86 1.21 -5.36
CA SER A 322 16.91 1.49 -6.34
C SER A 322 16.58 1.03 -7.77
N ASP A 323 15.33 0.70 -8.08
CA ASP A 323 14.93 0.37 -9.44
C ASP A 323 14.71 1.65 -10.25
N GLY A 324 15.35 1.75 -11.43
CA GLY A 324 15.27 2.93 -12.29
C GLY A 324 16.50 3.82 -12.21
N ASP A 325 16.37 5.08 -12.59
CA ASP A 325 17.44 6.08 -12.50
C ASP A 325 17.20 7.07 -11.36
N ASP A 326 18.29 7.54 -10.74
CA ASP A 326 18.27 8.40 -9.55
C ASP A 326 17.42 9.67 -9.77
N ALA A 327 17.52 10.29 -10.96
CA ALA A 327 16.79 11.53 -11.25
C ALA A 327 15.29 11.26 -11.38
N GLY A 328 14.90 10.17 -12.04
CA GLY A 328 13.51 9.71 -12.13
C GLY A 328 12.94 9.37 -10.76
N ASN A 329 13.71 8.64 -9.94
CA ASN A 329 13.34 8.29 -8.57
C ASN A 329 13.14 9.51 -7.67
N LEU A 330 14.00 10.52 -7.81
CA LEU A 330 13.87 11.78 -7.08
C LEU A 330 12.57 12.50 -7.45
N VAL A 331 12.29 12.65 -8.76
CA VAL A 331 11.05 13.29 -9.27
C VAL A 331 9.81 12.51 -8.82
N LEU A 332 9.82 11.18 -8.97
CA LEU A 332 8.69 10.33 -8.61
C LEU A 332 8.37 10.44 -7.12
N SER A 333 9.40 10.40 -6.27
CA SER A 333 9.22 10.49 -4.82
C SER A 333 8.66 11.83 -4.38
N GLU A 334 9.08 12.95 -5.01
CA GLU A 334 8.53 14.28 -4.73
C GLU A 334 7.06 14.39 -5.15
N LYS A 335 6.69 13.88 -6.34
CA LYS A 335 5.29 13.84 -6.80
C LYS A 335 4.40 13.04 -5.84
N ARG A 336 4.87 11.91 -5.37
CA ARG A 336 4.16 11.06 -4.40
C ARG A 336 3.92 11.79 -3.08
N ALA A 337 4.96 12.43 -2.53
CA ALA A 337 4.83 13.22 -1.31
C ALA A 337 3.89 14.42 -1.50
N MET A 338 3.88 15.06 -2.68
CA MET A 338 2.95 16.13 -3.01
C MET A 338 1.50 15.64 -3.08
N THR A 339 1.26 14.47 -3.67
CA THR A 339 -0.10 13.87 -3.72
C THR A 339 -0.62 13.60 -2.30
N VAL A 340 0.21 13.07 -1.41
CA VAL A 340 -0.16 12.87 0.00
C VAL A 340 -0.50 14.20 0.67
N LYS A 341 0.33 15.23 0.52
CA LYS A 341 0.04 16.58 1.05
C LYS A 341 -1.30 17.10 0.55
N THR A 342 -1.53 17.04 -0.76
CA THR A 342 -2.78 17.54 -1.39
C THR A 342 -4.00 16.81 -0.84
N THR A 343 -3.90 15.49 -0.66
CA THR A 343 -4.98 14.68 -0.07
C THR A 343 -5.26 15.12 1.37
N MET A 344 -4.23 15.30 2.21
CA MET A 344 -4.41 15.72 3.61
C MET A 344 -4.95 17.15 3.71
N VAL A 345 -4.57 18.05 2.82
CA VAL A 345 -5.15 19.41 2.74
C VAL A 345 -6.63 19.33 2.36
N GLY A 346 -7.01 18.46 1.42
CA GLY A 346 -8.40 18.17 1.08
C GLY A 346 -9.22 17.60 2.25
N LEU A 347 -8.56 16.93 3.19
CA LEU A 347 -9.15 16.42 4.44
C LEU A 347 -9.15 17.46 5.60
N GLY A 348 -8.75 18.70 5.33
CA GLY A 348 -8.85 19.82 6.27
C GLY A 348 -7.57 20.17 7.03
N ILE A 349 -6.41 19.61 6.67
CA ILE A 349 -5.13 20.04 7.25
C ILE A 349 -4.66 21.34 6.59
N ILE A 350 -4.27 22.32 7.41
CA ILE A 350 -3.74 23.60 6.94
C ILE A 350 -2.41 23.36 6.20
N SER A 351 -2.30 23.85 4.96
CA SER A 351 -1.15 23.60 4.07
C SER A 351 0.21 23.97 4.69
N ASP A 352 0.27 25.03 5.51
CA ASP A 352 1.50 25.51 6.14
C ASP A 352 2.03 24.58 7.25
N ARG A 353 1.23 23.59 7.64
CA ARG A 353 1.65 22.53 8.58
C ARG A 353 2.36 21.38 7.89
N LEU A 354 2.42 21.39 6.55
CA LEU A 354 2.98 20.32 5.74
C LEU A 354 4.01 20.88 4.75
N THR A 355 5.20 20.33 4.75
CA THR A 355 6.20 20.53 3.69
C THR A 355 6.42 19.22 2.93
N VAL A 356 7.07 19.28 1.79
CA VAL A 356 7.27 18.11 0.91
C VAL A 356 8.75 18.02 0.54
N LYS A 357 9.28 16.78 0.53
CA LYS A 357 10.60 16.45 -0.03
C LYS A 357 10.54 15.14 -0.79
N GLY A 358 11.14 15.09 -1.97
CA GLY A 358 11.51 13.87 -2.65
C GLY A 358 12.95 13.51 -2.27
N LEU A 359 13.19 12.29 -1.83
CA LEU A 359 14.51 11.78 -1.47
C LEU A 359 14.95 10.64 -2.41
N GLY A 360 14.03 10.16 -3.28
CA GLY A 360 14.35 9.05 -4.18
C GLY A 360 14.87 7.84 -3.42
N GLU A 361 15.93 7.25 -3.92
CA GLU A 361 16.61 6.09 -3.34
C GLU A 361 17.77 6.44 -2.40
N SER A 362 18.04 7.73 -2.16
CA SER A 362 19.24 8.20 -1.45
C SER A 362 19.28 7.82 0.05
N MET A 363 18.14 7.47 0.63
CA MET A 363 18.00 7.16 2.07
C MET A 363 17.32 5.80 2.29
N PRO A 364 17.97 4.69 1.92
CA PRO A 364 17.41 3.36 2.14
C PRO A 364 17.37 3.03 3.64
N ILE A 365 16.31 2.35 4.08
CA ILE A 365 16.19 1.80 5.45
C ILE A 365 16.39 0.29 5.47
N ASP A 366 16.43 -0.34 4.30
CA ASP A 366 16.63 -1.78 4.15
C ASP A 366 17.44 -2.06 2.88
N THR A 367 17.83 -3.32 2.67
CA THR A 367 18.59 -3.73 1.48
C THR A 367 17.75 -3.63 0.20
N ASN A 368 18.35 -3.13 -0.88
CA ASN A 368 17.74 -3.19 -2.21
C ASN A 368 17.95 -4.54 -2.93
N ALA A 369 18.57 -5.54 -2.26
CA ALA A 369 18.85 -6.84 -2.85
C ALA A 369 17.69 -7.83 -2.74
N THR A 370 16.68 -7.54 -1.91
CA THR A 370 15.52 -8.41 -1.71
C THR A 370 14.21 -7.67 -2.01
N PRO A 371 13.16 -8.37 -2.45
CA PRO A 371 11.85 -7.76 -2.67
C PRO A 371 11.30 -7.05 -1.42
N GLU A 372 11.46 -7.65 -0.24
CA GLU A 372 11.02 -7.08 1.03
C GLU A 372 11.80 -5.81 1.37
N GLY A 373 13.12 -5.84 1.19
CA GLY A 373 13.95 -4.66 1.44
C GLY A 373 13.62 -3.52 0.49
N LYS A 374 13.43 -3.79 -0.81
CA LYS A 374 12.90 -2.80 -1.77
C LYS A 374 11.54 -2.28 -1.33
N ALA A 375 10.64 -3.16 -0.88
CA ALA A 375 9.31 -2.76 -0.41
C ALA A 375 9.38 -1.86 0.83
N ASN A 376 10.31 -2.12 1.76
CA ASN A 376 10.56 -1.25 2.91
C ASN A 376 11.14 0.10 2.48
N ASN A 377 11.94 0.16 1.41
CA ASN A 377 12.48 1.40 0.87
C ASN A 377 11.42 2.26 0.15
N ARG A 378 10.41 1.65 -0.52
CA ARG A 378 9.28 2.34 -1.14
C ARG A 378 8.29 2.83 -0.09
N ARG A 379 8.55 3.98 0.53
CA ARG A 379 7.77 4.50 1.65
C ARG A 379 7.54 6.00 1.58
N VAL A 380 6.63 6.48 2.42
CA VAL A 380 6.47 7.89 2.77
C VAL A 380 6.75 8.05 4.25
N GLU A 381 7.58 9.01 4.63
CA GLU A 381 7.83 9.36 6.01
C GLU A 381 7.19 10.73 6.34
N PHE A 382 6.63 10.84 7.55
CA PHE A 382 6.19 12.11 8.12
C PHE A 382 7.16 12.47 9.23
N VAL A 383 8.08 13.37 8.92
CA VAL A 383 9.13 13.81 9.86
C VAL A 383 8.66 15.07 10.58
N LYS A 384 8.61 15.03 11.91
CA LYS A 384 8.19 16.16 12.75
C LYS A 384 9.15 17.34 12.57
N MET A 385 8.57 18.52 12.37
CA MET A 385 9.30 19.78 12.24
C MET A 385 9.30 20.58 13.54
#